data_04595f7d8466e4c970d45ddd541bb0ad
#
_entry.id   04595f7d8466e4c970d45ddd541bb0ad
#
_cell.length_a   1.000
_cell.length_b   1.000
_cell.length_c   1.000
_cell.angle_alpha   90.00
_cell.angle_beta   90.00
_cell.angle_gamma   90.00
#
_symmetry.space_group_name_H-M   'P 1'
#
loop_
_entity.id
_entity.type
_entity.pdbx_description
1 polymer ?
#
loop_
_entity_poly.entity_id
_entity_poly.type
_entity_poly.pdbx_seq_one_letter_code
_entity_poly.pdbx_strand_id
1 'polypeptide(L)'
;MVQLVESGGGLVGSTSSLILSCGVSNFYIHSHTMNWVRRAPSAGLEWVASISTFVYYRDYAQSVASAFTVSRDTRQEFVYLQMASMVAQVSAIYYCARKGSAVLSDNDPFDAWGPGTVVTVSP
;
A
#
# COMPACT_ATOMS: atom_id res chain seq x y z
N MET A 1 8.70 -18.92 5.18
CA MET A 1 8.73 -18.05 3.98
C MET A 1 7.91 -16.81 4.24
N VAL A 2 8.50 -15.65 4.04
CA VAL A 2 7.81 -14.37 4.16
C VAL A 2 6.81 -14.23 3.01
N GLN A 3 5.57 -13.85 3.34
CA GLN A 3 4.53 -13.66 2.34
C GLN A 3 3.75 -12.38 2.61
N LEU A 4 3.39 -11.70 1.52
CA LEU A 4 2.48 -10.56 1.53
C LEU A 4 1.40 -10.84 0.48
N VAL A 5 0.13 -10.60 0.83
CA VAL A 5 -0.98 -10.83 -0.10
C VAL A 5 -1.96 -9.67 0.01
N GLU A 6 -2.11 -8.94 -1.10
CA GLU A 6 -3.07 -7.85 -1.21
C GLU A 6 -4.46 -8.39 -1.52
N SER A 7 -5.47 -7.67 -1.07
CA SER A 7 -6.87 -7.95 -1.40
C SER A 7 -7.68 -6.66 -1.37
N GLY A 8 -8.88 -6.70 -1.91
CA GLY A 8 -9.81 -5.59 -1.88
C GLY A 8 -9.95 -4.83 -3.19
N GLY A 9 -9.15 -5.16 -4.20
CA GLY A 9 -9.27 -4.52 -5.51
C GLY A 9 -10.51 -4.95 -6.28
N GLY A 10 -10.68 -4.38 -7.44
CA GLY A 10 -11.80 -4.67 -8.32
C GLY A 10 -12.24 -3.46 -9.10
N LEU A 11 -13.42 -3.58 -9.73
CA LEU A 11 -14.05 -2.48 -10.45
C LEU A 11 -14.92 -1.69 -9.46
N VAL A 12 -14.65 -0.41 -9.32
CA VAL A 12 -15.37 0.46 -8.38
C VAL A 12 -15.89 1.70 -9.09
N GLY A 13 -17.01 2.22 -8.60
CA GLY A 13 -17.59 3.45 -9.12
C GLY A 13 -16.83 4.68 -8.66
N SER A 14 -16.91 5.74 -9.44
CA SER A 14 -16.17 6.99 -9.20
C SER A 14 -16.61 7.72 -7.92
N THR A 15 -17.80 7.40 -7.38
CA THR A 15 -18.29 8.01 -6.14
C THR A 15 -18.04 7.15 -4.90
N SER A 16 -17.44 5.99 -5.07
CA SER A 16 -17.19 5.04 -3.99
C SER A 16 -15.88 5.34 -3.28
N SER A 17 -15.73 4.80 -2.08
CA SER A 17 -14.44 4.67 -1.41
C SER A 17 -14.01 3.21 -1.44
N LEU A 18 -12.73 2.95 -1.17
CA LEU A 18 -12.17 1.61 -1.23
C LEU A 18 -11.11 1.45 -0.16
N ILE A 19 -11.05 0.24 0.42
CA ILE A 19 -9.97 -0.13 1.34
C ILE A 19 -9.27 -1.36 0.78
N LEU A 20 -7.97 -1.24 0.55
CA LEU A 20 -7.11 -2.37 0.23
C LEU A 20 -6.48 -2.92 1.51
N SER A 21 -6.30 -4.22 1.56
CA SER A 21 -5.65 -4.91 2.68
C SER A 21 -4.40 -5.62 2.18
N CYS A 22 -3.39 -5.68 3.01
CA CYS A 22 -2.20 -6.50 2.79
C CYS A 22 -2.03 -7.39 4.01
N GLY A 23 -2.27 -8.69 3.84
CA GLY A 23 -2.03 -9.67 4.89
C GLY A 23 -0.59 -10.15 4.85
N VAL A 24 0.06 -10.25 6.00
CA VAL A 24 1.45 -10.65 6.09
C VAL A 24 1.58 -11.97 6.84
N SER A 25 2.61 -12.75 6.49
CA SER A 25 2.91 -14.04 7.11
C SER A 25 4.40 -14.16 7.35
N ASN A 26 4.74 -14.73 8.52
CA ASN A 26 6.10 -15.13 8.89
C ASN A 26 7.06 -13.97 9.13
N PHE A 27 6.52 -12.81 9.48
CA PHE A 27 7.32 -11.72 10.04
C PHE A 27 6.41 -10.77 10.83
N TYR A 28 7.02 -9.89 11.60
CA TYR A 28 6.29 -8.90 12.39
C TYR A 28 6.34 -7.55 11.67
N ILE A 29 5.18 -6.98 11.39
CA ILE A 29 5.07 -5.69 10.70
C ILE A 29 5.88 -4.61 11.43
N HIS A 30 5.85 -4.62 12.78
CA HIS A 30 6.54 -3.58 13.57
C HIS A 30 8.06 -3.61 13.44
N SER A 31 8.63 -4.63 12.81
CA SER A 31 10.07 -4.71 12.57
C SER A 31 10.48 -4.16 11.20
N HIS A 32 9.52 -3.68 10.42
CA HIS A 32 9.77 -3.25 9.04
C HIS A 32 8.96 -2.00 8.70
N THR A 33 9.42 -1.26 7.72
CA THR A 33 8.62 -0.22 7.10
C THR A 33 7.80 -0.86 5.98
N MET A 34 6.48 -0.72 6.05
CA MET A 34 5.56 -1.28 5.07
C MET A 34 5.15 -0.19 4.10
N ASN A 35 5.01 -0.58 2.83
CA ASN A 35 4.80 0.35 1.74
C ASN A 35 3.69 -0.10 0.83
N TRP A 36 3.00 0.87 0.23
CA TRP A 36 2.13 0.65 -0.92
C TRP A 36 2.77 1.30 -2.14
N VAL A 37 2.81 0.56 -3.23
CA VAL A 37 3.38 0.97 -4.51
C VAL A 37 2.37 0.62 -5.58
N ARG A 38 2.25 1.43 -6.62
CA ARG A 38 1.31 1.14 -7.69
C ARG A 38 1.97 1.20 -9.06
N ARG A 39 1.37 0.50 -10.00
CA ARG A 39 1.73 0.55 -11.42
C ARG A 39 0.49 0.88 -12.24
N ALA A 40 0.46 2.05 -12.84
CA ALA A 40 -0.57 2.44 -13.78
C ALA A 40 -0.19 2.00 -15.20
N PRO A 41 -1.19 1.80 -16.10
CA PRO A 41 -0.91 1.24 -17.44
C PRO A 41 0.10 2.04 -18.26
N SER A 42 0.13 3.35 -18.12
CA SER A 42 0.98 4.22 -18.93
C SER A 42 2.15 4.80 -18.16
N ALA A 43 2.40 4.31 -16.96
CA ALA A 43 3.46 4.82 -16.10
C ALA A 43 4.20 3.65 -15.45
N GLY A 44 5.39 3.89 -14.96
CA GLY A 44 6.13 2.89 -14.20
C GLY A 44 5.61 2.73 -12.78
N LEU A 45 6.40 2.10 -11.94
CA LEU A 45 6.10 1.98 -10.53
C LEU A 45 6.16 3.34 -9.85
N GLU A 46 5.18 3.60 -9.01
CA GLU A 46 5.10 4.82 -8.21
C GLU A 46 4.88 4.44 -6.75
N TRP A 47 5.76 4.90 -5.87
CA TRP A 47 5.54 4.75 -4.44
C TRP A 47 4.35 5.60 -4.02
N VAL A 48 3.46 5.04 -3.19
CA VAL A 48 2.20 5.67 -2.79
C VAL A 48 2.23 6.11 -1.35
N ALA A 49 2.57 5.21 -0.45
CA ALA A 49 2.51 5.48 0.98
C ALA A 49 3.39 4.51 1.76
N SER A 50 3.79 4.92 2.96
CA SER A 50 4.50 4.05 3.87
C SER A 50 4.04 4.26 5.30
N ILE A 51 4.21 3.23 6.12
CA ILE A 51 4.00 3.31 7.55
C ILE A 51 5.18 2.66 8.25
N SER A 52 5.87 3.45 9.07
CA SER A 52 6.91 2.97 9.94
C SER A 52 6.26 2.64 11.27
N THR A 53 6.48 1.45 11.74
CA THR A 53 5.79 0.95 12.90
C THR A 53 6.43 1.38 14.20
N PHE A 54 7.67 1.77 14.15
CA PHE A 54 8.39 2.12 15.35
C PHE A 54 7.84 3.38 16.03
N VAL A 55 7.38 4.34 15.21
CA VAL A 55 6.84 5.62 15.69
C VAL A 55 5.52 5.96 15.03
N TYR A 56 4.87 5.00 14.38
CA TYR A 56 3.63 5.23 13.61
C TYR A 56 3.78 6.33 12.57
N TYR A 57 4.98 6.52 12.05
CA TYR A 57 5.23 7.55 11.05
C TYR A 57 4.60 7.12 9.73
N ARG A 58 3.73 7.98 9.20
CA ARG A 58 3.09 7.77 7.91
C ARG A 58 3.65 8.78 6.92
N ASP A 59 3.88 8.32 5.69
CA ASP A 59 4.36 9.19 4.63
C ASP A 59 3.60 8.87 3.35
N TYR A 60 3.41 9.87 2.51
CA TYR A 60 2.57 9.77 1.32
C TYR A 60 3.24 10.46 0.15
N ALA A 61 3.03 9.89 -1.06
CA ALA A 61 3.30 10.62 -2.28
C ALA A 61 2.40 11.85 -2.34
N GLN A 62 2.93 12.95 -2.83
CA GLN A 62 2.18 14.20 -2.89
C GLN A 62 0.89 14.05 -3.71
N SER A 63 0.93 13.22 -4.74
CA SER A 63 -0.21 12.98 -5.62
C SER A 63 -1.42 12.35 -4.94
N VAL A 64 -1.24 11.70 -3.77
CA VAL A 64 -2.32 10.99 -3.08
C VAL A 64 -2.54 11.43 -1.63
N ALA A 65 -1.73 12.35 -1.13
CA ALA A 65 -1.69 12.67 0.31
C ALA A 65 -3.02 13.16 0.86
N SER A 66 -3.85 13.82 0.05
CA SER A 66 -5.14 14.34 0.49
C SER A 66 -6.28 13.31 0.39
N ALA A 67 -6.06 12.18 -0.27
CA ALA A 67 -7.11 11.21 -0.58
C ALA A 67 -6.86 9.82 -0.01
N PHE A 68 -5.62 9.48 0.31
CA PHE A 68 -5.26 8.14 0.78
C PHE A 68 -4.82 8.17 2.22
N THR A 69 -5.14 7.09 2.95
CA THR A 69 -4.71 6.91 4.34
C THR A 69 -4.12 5.51 4.50
N VAL A 70 -2.88 5.41 4.94
CA VAL A 70 -2.24 4.14 5.27
C VAL A 70 -2.42 3.88 6.76
N SER A 71 -2.70 2.63 7.12
CA SER A 71 -2.86 2.22 8.52
C SER A 71 -2.47 0.77 8.67
N ARG A 72 -2.48 0.29 9.90
CA ARG A 72 -2.27 -1.11 10.23
C ARG A 72 -3.19 -1.51 11.37
N ASP A 73 -3.46 -2.80 11.51
CA ASP A 73 -4.25 -3.29 12.62
C ASP A 73 -3.42 -3.42 13.90
N THR A 74 -4.11 -3.57 15.03
CA THR A 74 -3.44 -3.67 16.34
C THR A 74 -2.72 -5.01 16.52
N ARG A 75 -3.11 -6.04 15.76
CA ARG A 75 -2.46 -7.35 15.79
C ARG A 75 -1.24 -7.42 14.89
N GLN A 76 -1.03 -6.38 14.08
CA GLN A 76 0.10 -6.30 13.14
C GLN A 76 0.12 -7.40 12.10
N GLU A 77 -1.07 -7.85 11.69
CA GLU A 77 -1.25 -8.86 10.65
C GLU A 77 -1.61 -8.27 9.31
N PHE A 78 -2.11 -7.01 9.31
CA PHE A 78 -2.58 -6.34 8.10
C PHE A 78 -2.10 -4.91 8.04
N VAL A 79 -1.80 -4.49 6.82
CA VAL A 79 -1.61 -3.08 6.46
C VAL A 79 -2.73 -2.69 5.51
N TYR A 80 -3.27 -1.50 5.67
CA TYR A 80 -4.41 -1.03 4.88
C TYR A 80 -4.06 0.22 4.11
N LEU A 81 -4.70 0.37 2.95
CA LEU A 81 -4.70 1.62 2.21
C LEU A 81 -6.15 2.01 1.94
N GLN A 82 -6.59 3.09 2.57
CA GLN A 82 -7.94 3.62 2.36
C GLN A 82 -7.89 4.71 1.31
N MET A 83 -8.74 4.59 0.31
CA MET A 83 -8.85 5.54 -0.79
C MET A 83 -10.20 6.24 -0.68
N ALA A 84 -10.18 7.54 -0.37
CA ALA A 84 -11.41 8.29 -0.12
C ALA A 84 -12.03 8.87 -1.39
N SER A 85 -11.24 9.05 -2.45
CA SER A 85 -11.72 9.59 -3.72
C SER A 85 -11.31 8.66 -4.84
N MET A 86 -12.29 8.19 -5.60
CA MET A 86 -12.07 7.25 -6.69
C MET A 86 -12.19 8.00 -8.02
N VAL A 87 -11.07 8.53 -8.47
CA VAL A 87 -10.96 9.15 -9.80
C VAL A 87 -10.14 8.24 -10.71
N ALA A 88 -10.20 8.49 -12.01
CA ALA A 88 -9.56 7.61 -13.00
C ALA A 88 -8.07 7.39 -12.73
N GLN A 89 -7.39 8.40 -12.21
CA GLN A 89 -5.97 8.34 -11.89
C GLN A 89 -5.62 7.35 -10.77
N VAL A 90 -6.63 6.87 -10.03
CA VAL A 90 -6.45 5.86 -8.99
C VAL A 90 -6.31 4.47 -9.59
N SER A 91 -6.78 4.25 -10.82
CA SER A 91 -6.73 2.94 -11.51
C SER A 91 -5.29 2.50 -11.70
N ALA A 92 -4.94 1.36 -11.10
CA ALA A 92 -3.59 0.82 -11.14
C ALA A 92 -3.58 -0.59 -10.51
N ILE A 93 -2.46 -1.28 -10.64
CA ILE A 93 -2.17 -2.46 -9.81
C ILE A 93 -1.46 -1.95 -8.57
N TYR A 94 -1.98 -2.32 -7.40
CA TYR A 94 -1.43 -1.91 -6.11
C TYR A 94 -0.70 -3.07 -5.45
N TYR A 95 0.53 -2.81 -5.06
CA TYR A 95 1.42 -3.78 -4.42
C TYR A 95 1.73 -3.35 -3.00
N CYS A 96 1.76 -4.30 -2.10
CA CYS A 96 2.29 -4.17 -0.77
C CYS A 96 3.76 -4.60 -0.80
N ALA A 97 4.65 -3.82 -0.22
CA ALA A 97 6.08 -4.10 -0.25
C ALA A 97 6.71 -3.81 1.11
N ARG A 98 7.63 -4.67 1.51
CA ARG A 98 8.34 -4.56 2.78
C ARG A 98 9.76 -4.07 2.55
N LYS A 99 10.20 -3.07 3.32
CA LYS A 99 11.63 -2.78 3.44
C LYS A 99 12.26 -3.73 4.45
N GLY A 100 13.52 -4.07 4.23
CA GLY A 100 14.22 -5.04 5.07
C GLY A 100 14.52 -4.56 6.48
N SER A 101 14.30 -3.28 6.77
CA SER A 101 14.59 -2.67 8.07
C SER A 101 13.47 -1.75 8.49
N ALA A 102 13.28 -1.61 9.82
CA ALA A 102 12.35 -0.65 10.38
C ALA A 102 12.88 0.79 10.32
N VAL A 103 14.17 0.96 10.14
CA VAL A 103 14.79 2.27 10.05
C VAL A 103 14.43 2.90 8.71
N LEU A 104 13.95 4.14 8.76
CA LEU A 104 13.63 4.88 7.54
C LEU A 104 14.93 5.24 6.82
N SER A 105 15.09 4.71 5.63
CA SER A 105 16.20 5.03 4.74
C SER A 105 15.70 4.96 3.31
N ASP A 106 15.92 6.01 2.54
CA ASP A 106 15.51 6.04 1.14
C ASP A 106 16.30 5.05 0.29
N ASN A 107 17.43 4.59 0.80
CA ASN A 107 18.32 3.68 0.06
C ASN A 107 18.03 2.20 0.35
N ASP A 108 17.15 1.89 1.31
CA ASP A 108 16.82 0.50 1.62
C ASP A 108 15.95 -0.08 0.51
N PRO A 109 16.33 -1.24 -0.06
CA PRO A 109 15.51 -1.88 -1.07
C PRO A 109 14.29 -2.54 -0.45
N PHE A 110 13.25 -2.72 -1.25
CA PHE A 110 12.15 -3.61 -0.88
C PHE A 110 12.64 -5.06 -1.02
N ASP A 111 12.47 -5.86 0.02
CA ASP A 111 12.94 -7.24 0.04
C ASP A 111 11.82 -8.27 -0.07
N ALA A 112 10.59 -7.85 -0.06
CA ALA A 112 9.44 -8.73 -0.26
C ALA A 112 8.27 -7.94 -0.85
N TRP A 113 7.52 -8.59 -1.75
CA TRP A 113 6.41 -8.00 -2.48
C TRP A 113 5.23 -8.95 -2.50
N GLY A 114 4.03 -8.43 -2.47
CA GLY A 114 2.84 -9.19 -2.81
C GLY A 114 2.64 -9.29 -4.32
N PRO A 115 1.70 -10.14 -4.76
CA PRO A 115 1.39 -10.29 -6.19
C PRO A 115 0.62 -9.12 -6.79
N GLY A 116 0.05 -8.27 -5.96
CA GLY A 116 -0.70 -7.12 -6.40
C GLY A 116 -2.20 -7.35 -6.46
N THR A 117 -2.96 -6.27 -6.37
CA THR A 117 -4.41 -6.28 -6.56
C THR A 117 -4.77 -5.16 -7.53
N VAL A 118 -5.66 -5.46 -8.47
CA VAL A 118 -6.02 -4.52 -9.53
C VAL A 118 -7.19 -3.65 -9.08
N VAL A 119 -7.03 -2.34 -9.21
CA VAL A 119 -8.11 -1.38 -8.97
C VAL A 119 -8.43 -0.70 -10.30
N THR A 120 -9.69 -0.77 -10.70
CA THR A 120 -10.18 -0.09 -11.89
C THR A 120 -11.36 0.79 -11.50
N VAL A 121 -11.26 2.07 -11.81
CA VAL A 121 -12.32 3.02 -11.51
C VAL A 121 -13.15 3.22 -12.78
N SER A 122 -14.44 2.88 -12.68
CA SER A 122 -15.36 3.09 -13.81
C SER A 122 -15.76 4.57 -13.89
N PRO A 123 -15.95 5.07 -15.12
CA PRO A 123 -16.40 6.46 -15.31
C PRO A 123 -17.80 6.72 -14.75
#